data_bd14da56859bd068bb484a0b26566b94
#
_entry.id   bd14da56859bd068bb484a0b26566b94
#
_cell.length_a   1.000
_cell.length_b   1.000
_cell.length_c   1.000
_cell.angle_alpha   90.00
_cell.angle_beta   90.00
_cell.angle_gamma   90.00
#
_symmetry.space_group_name_H-M   'P 1'
#
loop_
_entity.id
_entity.type
_entity.pdbx_description
1 polymer ?
#
loop_
_entity_poly.entity_id
_entity_poly.type
_entity_poly.pdbx_seq_one_letter_code
_entity_poly.pdbx_strand_id
1 'polypeptide(L)'
;MAGKLGGARGKGMSPNSEPNVIPFIDIMLVMLIIFMVAAPKPTVDIKVDLPPPGPVVYTPPGEDKATVITVLDVGGVPIIRIGEEVVTKDQFESALMRIAAANNPTMRTDLGKLFTDAKIFVDGDKEASYFSVVDVINEIDTVGFKKVSLLVKEEGA
;
A
#
# COMPACT_ATOMS: atom_id res chain seq x y z
N MET A 1 20.65 -6.56 -94.34
CA MET A 1 21.08 -5.40 -93.52
C MET A 1 20.25 -5.39 -92.27
N ALA A 2 20.77 -5.97 -91.17
CA ALA A 2 20.01 -6.17 -89.94
C ALA A 2 20.33 -5.00 -88.95
N GLY A 3 19.32 -4.19 -88.62
CA GLY A 3 19.39 -3.22 -87.61
C GLY A 3 19.02 -3.84 -86.27
N LYS A 4 19.99 -3.89 -85.33
CA LYS A 4 19.83 -4.44 -84.03
C LYS A 4 19.39 -3.33 -83.10
N LEU A 5 18.08 -3.30 -82.74
CA LEU A 5 17.54 -2.40 -81.70
C LEU A 5 17.94 -2.92 -80.32
N GLY A 6 18.84 -2.20 -79.69
CA GLY A 6 19.23 -2.42 -78.28
C GLY A 6 18.09 -2.02 -77.35
N GLY A 7 17.51 -2.98 -76.65
CA GLY A 7 16.53 -2.74 -75.65
C GLY A 7 17.22 -2.13 -74.39
N ALA A 8 16.86 -0.90 -74.09
CA ALA A 8 17.16 -0.29 -72.81
C ALA A 8 16.37 -1.02 -71.71
N ARG A 9 17.04 -1.81 -70.93
CA ARG A 9 16.54 -2.37 -69.68
C ARG A 9 16.31 -1.21 -68.70
N GLY A 10 15.07 -0.82 -68.56
CA GLY A 10 14.66 0.03 -67.48
C GLY A 10 15.06 -0.59 -66.12
N LYS A 11 15.95 0.10 -65.43
CA LYS A 11 16.33 -0.25 -64.06
C LYS A 11 15.10 0.04 -63.19
N GLY A 12 14.33 -1.01 -62.90
CA GLY A 12 13.19 -0.89 -61.97
C GLY A 12 13.71 -0.35 -60.63
N MET A 13 13.27 0.84 -60.29
CA MET A 13 13.36 1.34 -58.93
C MET A 13 12.53 0.41 -58.06
N SER A 14 13.21 -0.41 -57.26
CA SER A 14 12.55 -1.10 -56.15
C SER A 14 12.09 -0.03 -55.18
N PRO A 15 10.80 0.11 -54.89
CA PRO A 15 10.37 0.99 -53.82
C PRO A 15 10.96 0.42 -52.55
N ASN A 16 11.91 1.13 -51.94
CA ASN A 16 12.47 0.80 -50.65
C ASN A 16 11.34 1.11 -49.66
N SER A 17 10.49 0.15 -49.43
CA SER A 17 9.33 0.19 -48.56
C SER A 17 9.76 -0.25 -47.14
N GLU A 18 10.87 0.26 -46.67
CA GLU A 18 11.15 0.12 -45.24
C GLU A 18 10.27 1.14 -44.51
N PRO A 19 9.30 0.67 -43.70
CA PRO A 19 8.45 1.57 -42.94
C PRO A 19 9.36 2.32 -41.96
N ASN A 20 9.38 3.64 -42.07
CA ASN A 20 10.07 4.49 -41.10
C ASN A 20 9.36 4.36 -39.75
N VAL A 21 9.91 3.56 -38.82
CA VAL A 21 9.33 3.28 -37.52
C VAL A 21 9.52 4.43 -36.52
N ILE A 22 10.37 5.42 -36.83
CA ILE A 22 10.68 6.52 -35.91
C ILE A 22 9.44 7.34 -35.57
N PRO A 23 8.57 7.79 -36.53
CA PRO A 23 7.34 8.49 -36.19
C PRO A 23 6.36 7.64 -35.39
N PHE A 24 6.39 6.31 -35.59
CA PHE A 24 5.53 5.37 -34.90
C PHE A 24 5.93 5.20 -33.45
N ILE A 25 7.23 5.10 -33.20
CA ILE A 25 7.79 5.03 -31.84
C ILE A 25 7.50 6.32 -31.07
N ASP A 26 7.60 7.46 -31.71
CA ASP A 26 7.31 8.76 -31.07
C ASP A 26 5.85 8.86 -30.60
N ILE A 27 4.90 8.46 -31.47
CA ILE A 27 3.48 8.41 -31.10
C ILE A 27 3.25 7.43 -29.93
N MET A 28 3.86 6.26 -29.97
CA MET A 28 3.74 5.24 -28.91
C MET A 28 4.29 5.77 -27.58
N LEU A 29 5.42 6.47 -27.60
CA LEU A 29 6.04 7.04 -26.43
C LEU A 29 5.20 8.16 -25.82
N VAL A 30 4.65 9.05 -26.65
CA VAL A 30 3.75 10.11 -26.22
C VAL A 30 2.47 9.54 -25.62
N MET A 31 1.88 8.53 -26.25
CA MET A 31 0.70 7.82 -25.70
C MET A 31 1.01 7.16 -24.35
N LEU A 32 2.18 6.55 -24.21
CA LEU A 32 2.61 5.95 -22.95
C LEU A 32 2.67 6.98 -21.83
N ILE A 33 3.24 8.14 -22.09
CA ILE A 33 3.34 9.21 -21.09
C ILE A 33 1.95 9.76 -20.74
N ILE A 34 1.09 9.95 -21.75
CA ILE A 34 -0.28 10.41 -21.54
C ILE A 34 -1.05 9.42 -20.65
N PHE A 35 -0.98 8.13 -20.93
CA PHE A 35 -1.63 7.11 -20.12
C PHE A 35 -1.04 7.04 -18.71
N MET A 36 0.27 7.21 -18.56
CA MET A 36 0.91 7.22 -17.25
C MET A 36 0.45 8.40 -16.39
N VAL A 37 0.29 9.60 -17.00
CA VAL A 37 -0.17 10.81 -16.29
C VAL A 37 -1.69 10.80 -16.08
N ALA A 38 -2.44 10.29 -17.07
CA ALA A 38 -3.90 10.22 -17.01
C ALA A 38 -4.42 9.00 -16.26
N ALA A 39 -3.56 8.02 -15.93
CA ALA A 39 -3.98 6.87 -15.12
C ALA A 39 -4.52 7.38 -13.78
N PRO A 40 -5.84 7.26 -13.52
CA PRO A 40 -6.37 7.61 -12.22
C PRO A 40 -5.65 6.74 -11.21
N LYS A 41 -5.12 7.37 -10.15
CA LYS A 41 -4.67 6.60 -8.98
C LYS A 41 -5.86 5.72 -8.61
N PRO A 42 -5.69 4.40 -8.46
CA PRO A 42 -6.77 3.58 -7.98
C PRO A 42 -7.15 4.09 -6.58
N THR A 43 -8.11 4.99 -6.53
CA THR A 43 -8.86 5.24 -5.31
C THR A 43 -9.70 3.99 -5.16
N VAL A 44 -9.14 3.01 -4.50
CA VAL A 44 -9.91 1.89 -4.00
C VAL A 44 -10.81 2.52 -2.95
N ASP A 45 -12.01 2.89 -3.37
CA ASP A 45 -13.09 3.24 -2.47
C ASP A 45 -13.55 1.92 -1.85
N ILE A 46 -12.68 1.39 -0.97
CA ILE A 46 -12.98 0.23 -0.18
C ILE A 46 -14.02 0.74 0.81
N LYS A 47 -15.29 0.45 0.53
CA LYS A 47 -16.31 0.46 1.57
C LYS A 47 -15.90 -0.63 2.55
N VAL A 48 -15.02 -0.28 3.47
CA VAL A 48 -14.77 -1.10 4.64
C VAL A 48 -16.05 -0.99 5.45
N ASP A 49 -16.88 -2.03 5.42
CA ASP A 49 -17.91 -2.22 6.42
C ASP A 49 -17.17 -2.36 7.76
N LEU A 50 -16.94 -1.22 8.40
CA LEU A 50 -16.36 -1.19 9.72
C LEU A 50 -17.31 -1.96 10.63
N PRO A 51 -16.88 -3.04 11.28
CA PRO A 51 -17.67 -3.62 12.32
C PRO A 51 -18.03 -2.50 13.29
N PRO A 52 -19.26 -2.48 13.83
CA PRO A 52 -19.67 -1.46 14.78
C PRO A 52 -18.58 -1.35 15.86
N PRO A 53 -18.18 -0.14 16.25
CA PRO A 53 -17.18 0.04 17.28
C PRO A 53 -17.60 -0.80 18.48
N GLY A 54 -16.72 -1.73 18.89
CA GLY A 54 -16.92 -2.45 20.14
C GLY A 54 -17.19 -1.45 21.26
N PRO A 55 -17.72 -1.86 22.39
CA PRO A 55 -18.10 -0.95 23.46
C PRO A 55 -16.96 0.02 23.70
N VAL A 56 -17.23 1.31 23.45
CA VAL A 56 -16.26 2.38 23.70
C VAL A 56 -15.98 2.38 25.20
N VAL A 57 -14.85 1.81 25.56
CA VAL A 57 -14.38 1.94 26.94
C VAL A 57 -14.06 3.42 27.12
N TYR A 58 -14.91 4.13 27.83
CA TYR A 58 -14.68 5.53 28.15
C TYR A 58 -13.39 5.63 28.98
N THR A 59 -12.34 6.09 28.35
CA THR A 59 -11.10 6.40 29.06
C THR A 59 -11.10 7.89 29.35
N PRO A 60 -11.01 8.29 30.62
CA PRO A 60 -11.00 9.70 30.99
C PRO A 60 -9.87 10.46 30.27
N PRO A 61 -10.06 11.77 29.97
CA PRO A 61 -9.00 12.58 29.39
C PRO A 61 -7.79 12.60 30.34
N GLY A 62 -6.60 12.30 29.80
CA GLY A 62 -5.34 12.29 30.56
C GLY A 62 -4.89 10.92 31.06
N GLU A 63 -5.67 9.88 30.89
CA GLU A 63 -5.25 8.51 31.13
C GLU A 63 -4.66 7.85 29.87
N ASP A 64 -3.74 6.92 30.09
CA ASP A 64 -3.10 6.18 29.01
C ASP A 64 -4.09 5.18 28.38
N LYS A 65 -4.11 5.16 27.05
CA LYS A 65 -4.98 4.31 26.25
C LYS A 65 -4.14 3.28 25.51
N ALA A 66 -4.72 2.09 25.36
CA ALA A 66 -4.13 1.11 24.46
C ALA A 66 -4.21 1.59 23.00
N THR A 67 -3.16 1.32 22.24
CA THR A 67 -3.16 1.55 20.79
C THR A 67 -3.60 0.27 20.08
N VAL A 68 -4.66 0.36 19.29
CA VAL A 68 -5.19 -0.79 18.55
C VAL A 68 -4.72 -0.69 17.10
N ILE A 69 -4.14 -1.79 16.63
CA ILE A 69 -3.71 -1.95 15.25
C ILE A 69 -4.60 -3.02 14.62
N THR A 70 -5.36 -2.64 13.61
CA THR A 70 -6.22 -3.58 12.88
C THR A 70 -5.56 -3.96 11.57
N VAL A 71 -5.44 -5.26 11.34
CA VAL A 71 -4.95 -5.83 10.08
C VAL A 71 -6.13 -6.37 9.30
N LEU A 72 -6.33 -5.82 8.11
CA LEU A 72 -7.40 -6.19 7.19
C LEU A 72 -6.75 -6.79 5.94
N ASP A 73 -7.41 -7.71 5.28
CA ASP A 73 -7.03 -8.16 3.95
C ASP A 73 -8.17 -7.81 2.97
N VAL A 74 -7.84 -7.07 1.95
CA VAL A 74 -8.82 -6.68 0.93
C VAL A 74 -8.31 -7.12 -0.43
N GLY A 75 -8.89 -8.19 -0.92
CA GLY A 75 -8.52 -8.74 -2.22
C GLY A 75 -7.08 -9.25 -2.30
N GLY A 76 -6.53 -9.76 -1.19
CA GLY A 76 -5.15 -10.24 -1.11
C GLY A 76 -4.10 -9.16 -0.82
N VAL A 77 -4.55 -7.94 -0.53
CA VAL A 77 -3.66 -6.83 -0.14
C VAL A 77 -3.86 -6.53 1.35
N PRO A 78 -2.82 -6.66 2.18
CA PRO A 78 -2.93 -6.33 3.59
C PRO A 78 -3.02 -4.81 3.79
N ILE A 79 -4.03 -4.39 4.52
CA ILE A 79 -4.24 -3.01 4.93
C ILE A 79 -4.04 -2.92 6.43
N ILE A 80 -3.18 -2.01 6.86
CA ILE A 80 -2.88 -1.78 8.27
C ILE A 80 -3.55 -0.48 8.70
N ARG A 81 -4.30 -0.54 9.79
CA ARG A 81 -4.93 0.63 10.40
C ARG A 81 -4.48 0.76 11.85
N ILE A 82 -4.02 1.93 12.23
CA ILE A 82 -3.63 2.24 13.62
C ILE A 82 -4.68 3.20 14.18
N GLY A 83 -5.52 2.73 15.09
CA GLY A 83 -6.68 3.48 15.54
C GLY A 83 -7.66 3.73 14.38
N GLU A 84 -7.80 4.98 13.96
CA GLU A 84 -8.66 5.37 12.83
C GLU A 84 -7.87 5.65 11.54
N GLU A 85 -6.55 5.65 11.59
CA GLU A 85 -5.67 6.02 10.48
C GLU A 85 -5.19 4.78 9.71
N VAL A 86 -5.41 4.78 8.40
CA VAL A 86 -4.83 3.77 7.50
C VAL A 86 -3.40 4.17 7.18
N VAL A 87 -2.47 3.24 7.40
CA VAL A 87 -1.05 3.48 7.20
C VAL A 87 -0.45 2.50 6.19
N THR A 88 0.50 3.00 5.42
CA THR A 88 1.34 2.16 4.57
C THR A 88 2.50 1.58 5.36
N LYS A 89 3.10 0.51 4.87
CA LYS A 89 4.25 -0.13 5.52
C LYS A 89 5.40 0.85 5.77
N ASP A 90 5.67 1.74 4.81
CA ASP A 90 6.73 2.75 4.92
C ASP A 90 6.49 3.81 6.01
N GLN A 91 5.23 4.04 6.34
CA GLN A 91 4.80 5.03 7.34
C GLN A 91 4.49 4.39 8.70
N PHE A 92 4.51 3.06 8.78
CA PHE A 92 4.05 2.32 9.94
C PHE A 92 4.79 2.72 11.23
N GLU A 93 6.11 2.72 11.21
CA GLU A 93 6.93 3.09 12.37
C GLU A 93 6.61 4.49 12.88
N SER A 94 6.65 5.49 11.99
CA SER A 94 6.40 6.88 12.35
C SER A 94 4.97 7.12 12.85
N ALA A 95 3.99 6.49 12.22
CA ALA A 95 2.59 6.57 12.61
C ALA A 95 2.36 5.88 13.96
N LEU A 96 2.93 4.69 14.17
CA LEU A 96 2.83 3.97 15.43
C LEU A 96 3.41 4.77 16.59
N MET A 97 4.61 5.32 16.43
CA MET A 97 5.25 6.16 17.44
C MET A 97 4.40 7.39 17.78
N ARG A 98 3.90 8.09 16.79
CA ARG A 98 3.07 9.27 16.95
C ARG A 98 1.76 8.97 17.67
N ILE A 99 1.06 7.92 17.25
CA ILE A 99 -0.24 7.55 17.80
C ILE A 99 -0.07 6.95 19.20
N ALA A 100 0.93 6.11 19.44
CA ALA A 100 1.23 5.56 20.75
C ALA A 100 1.57 6.67 21.76
N ALA A 101 2.38 7.66 21.37
CA ALA A 101 2.68 8.81 22.22
C ALA A 101 1.44 9.68 22.49
N ALA A 102 0.55 9.84 21.52
CA ALA A 102 -0.71 10.56 21.69
C ALA A 102 -1.67 9.83 22.63
N ASN A 103 -1.70 8.50 22.56
CA ASN A 103 -2.55 7.66 23.41
C ASN A 103 -2.00 7.50 24.83
N ASN A 104 -0.71 7.78 25.05
CA ASN A 104 -0.05 7.62 26.36
C ASN A 104 0.56 8.95 26.83
N PRO A 105 -0.26 9.93 27.22
CA PRO A 105 0.21 11.25 27.62
C PRO A 105 1.15 11.20 28.84
N THR A 106 1.00 10.24 29.75
CA THR A 106 1.85 10.10 30.95
C THR A 106 3.25 9.58 30.60
N MET A 107 3.41 8.88 29.48
CA MET A 107 4.66 8.28 29.03
C MET A 107 5.31 9.05 27.88
N ARG A 108 4.65 10.09 27.37
CA ARG A 108 5.07 10.84 26.18
C ARG A 108 6.47 11.45 26.29
N THR A 109 6.89 11.83 27.50
CA THR A 109 8.20 12.44 27.76
C THR A 109 9.31 11.43 27.98
N ASP A 110 8.96 10.17 28.22
CA ASP A 110 9.91 9.08 28.49
C ASP A 110 9.71 7.96 27.47
N LEU A 111 10.50 7.98 26.40
CA LEU A 111 10.44 6.98 25.35
C LEU A 111 10.72 5.56 25.85
N GLY A 112 11.58 5.42 26.88
CA GLY A 112 11.86 4.12 27.48
C GLY A 112 10.61 3.51 28.10
N LYS A 113 9.83 4.29 28.84
CA LYS A 113 8.55 3.87 29.40
C LYS A 113 7.51 3.62 28.33
N LEU A 114 7.49 4.46 27.28
CA LEU A 114 6.55 4.28 26.16
C LEU A 114 6.74 2.91 25.52
N PHE A 115 7.98 2.50 25.23
CA PHE A 115 8.27 1.20 24.64
C PHE A 115 7.99 0.02 25.58
N THR A 116 8.20 0.21 26.89
CA THR A 116 8.07 -0.88 27.87
C THR A 116 6.63 -1.04 28.37
N ASP A 117 5.90 0.04 28.53
CA ASP A 117 4.63 0.06 29.26
C ASP A 117 3.40 0.35 28.40
N ALA A 118 3.55 1.00 27.24
CA ALA A 118 2.44 1.23 26.34
C ALA A 118 1.87 -0.10 25.82
N LYS A 119 0.55 -0.21 25.90
CA LYS A 119 -0.17 -1.42 25.47
C LYS A 119 -0.53 -1.30 23.99
N ILE A 120 -0.08 -2.26 23.20
CA ILE A 120 -0.42 -2.39 21.79
C ILE A 120 -1.29 -3.62 21.63
N PHE A 121 -2.46 -3.47 21.04
CA PHE A 121 -3.33 -4.57 20.67
C PHE A 121 -3.33 -4.71 19.15
N VAL A 122 -3.13 -5.92 18.68
CA VAL A 122 -3.25 -6.28 17.26
C VAL A 122 -4.56 -7.03 17.08
N ASP A 123 -5.45 -6.48 16.28
CA ASP A 123 -6.73 -7.09 15.89
C ASP A 123 -6.64 -7.55 14.44
N GLY A 124 -6.62 -8.85 14.21
CA GLY A 124 -6.69 -9.43 12.89
C GLY A 124 -8.14 -9.64 12.48
N ASP A 125 -8.51 -9.11 11.30
CA ASP A 125 -9.82 -9.40 10.73
C ASP A 125 -9.93 -10.87 10.32
N LYS A 126 -11.16 -11.38 10.18
CA LYS A 126 -11.42 -12.78 9.80
C LYS A 126 -10.79 -13.16 8.45
N GLU A 127 -10.72 -12.20 7.53
CA GLU A 127 -10.13 -12.39 6.20
C GLU A 127 -8.61 -12.10 6.19
N ALA A 128 -8.06 -11.57 7.29
CA ALA A 128 -6.64 -11.28 7.37
C ALA A 128 -5.82 -12.57 7.37
N SER A 129 -4.84 -12.63 6.49
CA SER A 129 -3.89 -13.73 6.47
C SER A 129 -3.12 -13.77 7.79
N TYR A 130 -2.97 -14.98 8.37
CA TYR A 130 -2.12 -15.18 9.54
C TYR A 130 -0.71 -14.58 9.34
N PHE A 131 -0.18 -14.71 8.13
CA PHE A 131 1.13 -14.18 7.77
C PHE A 131 1.18 -12.65 7.88
N SER A 132 0.13 -11.96 7.42
CA SER A 132 0.04 -10.50 7.51
C SER A 132 -0.02 -10.01 8.95
N VAL A 133 -0.72 -10.73 9.82
CA VAL A 133 -0.79 -10.40 11.25
C VAL A 133 0.57 -10.60 11.93
N VAL A 134 1.25 -11.71 11.64
CA VAL A 134 2.59 -11.99 12.19
C VAL A 134 3.63 -10.98 11.69
N ASP A 135 3.55 -10.56 10.42
CA ASP A 135 4.44 -9.54 9.86
C ASP A 135 4.30 -8.22 10.62
N VAL A 136 3.07 -7.79 10.90
CA VAL A 136 2.80 -6.59 11.70
C VAL A 136 3.32 -6.72 13.13
N ILE A 137 3.17 -7.86 13.77
CA ILE A 137 3.70 -8.10 15.13
C ILE A 137 5.23 -8.00 15.13
N ASN A 138 5.91 -8.57 14.15
CA ASN A 138 7.35 -8.47 13.99
C ASN A 138 7.80 -7.01 13.76
N GLU A 139 7.05 -6.26 12.98
CA GLU A 139 7.31 -4.82 12.76
C GLU A 139 7.21 -4.03 14.08
N ILE A 140 6.19 -4.30 14.90
CA ILE A 140 6.00 -3.67 16.22
C ILE A 140 7.17 -4.00 17.15
N ASP A 141 7.64 -5.24 17.17
CA ASP A 141 8.80 -5.63 17.99
C ASP A 141 10.08 -4.97 17.49
N THR A 142 10.24 -4.79 16.18
CA THR A 142 11.37 -4.08 15.57
C THR A 142 11.40 -2.61 15.99
N VAL A 143 10.24 -1.96 16.07
CA VAL A 143 10.11 -0.58 16.57
C VAL A 143 10.48 -0.50 18.06
N GLY A 144 10.29 -1.57 18.81
CA GLY A 144 10.76 -1.70 20.20
C GLY A 144 9.67 -1.84 21.26
N PHE A 145 8.39 -1.88 20.91
CA PHE A 145 7.31 -2.08 21.86
C PHE A 145 7.31 -3.48 22.46
N LYS A 146 7.20 -3.58 23.78
CA LYS A 146 7.31 -4.85 24.52
C LYS A 146 5.97 -5.45 24.94
N LYS A 147 4.93 -4.63 25.09
CA LYS A 147 3.59 -5.09 25.49
C LYS A 147 2.67 -5.16 24.30
N VAL A 148 2.80 -6.22 23.53
CA VAL A 148 1.94 -6.50 22.37
C VAL A 148 1.01 -7.67 22.71
N SER A 149 -0.28 -7.51 22.47
CA SER A 149 -1.30 -8.53 22.68
C SER A 149 -2.14 -8.70 21.43
N LEU A 150 -2.43 -9.93 21.08
CA LEU A 150 -3.33 -10.27 19.98
C LEU A 150 -4.77 -10.32 20.51
N LEU A 151 -5.66 -9.56 19.86
CA LEU A 151 -7.09 -9.66 20.10
C LEU A 151 -7.66 -10.77 19.20
N VAL A 152 -8.08 -11.85 19.81
CA VAL A 152 -8.81 -12.91 19.11
C VAL A 152 -10.30 -12.64 19.35
N LYS A 153 -11.03 -12.33 18.28
CA LYS A 153 -12.50 -12.30 18.36
C LYS A 153 -12.99 -13.74 18.37
N GLU A 154 -13.44 -14.22 19.51
CA GLU A 154 -14.23 -15.45 19.54
C GLU A 154 -15.50 -15.21 18.70
N GLU A 155 -15.77 -16.12 17.77
CA GLU A 155 -17.07 -16.17 17.12
C GLU A 155 -18.10 -16.38 18.23
N GLY A 156 -18.82 -15.33 18.53
CA GLY A 156 -19.88 -15.37 19.54
C GLY A 156 -20.83 -16.53 19.23
N ALA A 157 -21.00 -17.33 20.21
CA ALA A 157 -22.06 -18.30 20.26
C ALA A 157 -23.44 -17.64 20.09
#